data_00879ccb90d5ef6bb65c85e5b6333b4b
#
_entry.id   00879ccb90d5ef6bb65c85e5b6333b4b
#
_cell.length_a   1.000
_cell.length_b   1.000
_cell.length_c   1.000
_cell.angle_alpha   90.00
_cell.angle_beta   90.00
_cell.angle_gamma   90.00
#
_symmetry.space_group_name_H-M   'P 1'
#
loop_
_entity.id
_entity.type
_entity.pdbx_description
1 polymer ?
#
loop_
_entity_poly.entity_id
_entity_poly.type
_entity_poly.pdbx_seq_one_letter_code
_entity_poly.pdbx_strand_id
1 'polypeptide(L)'
;MHKLKDTLELYLDYCEWQKRLDDKTLNAYKTDLRQFSDYIPIDDITSITPSVIEDYLAHAHQSYKPKTVKRKIASLKAFFHYLEYKDLIVTNPFNKLQLKFREPVVLPKTIPLH
;
A
#
# COMPACT_ATOMS: atom_id res chain seq x y z
N MET A 1 -18.45 5.01 -10.11
CA MET A 1 -17.08 5.52 -9.91
C MET A 1 -16.79 5.65 -8.44
N HIS A 2 -15.65 5.15 -8.01
CA HIS A 2 -15.29 5.15 -6.60
C HIS A 2 -14.13 6.09 -6.35
N LYS A 3 -14.34 7.04 -5.48
CA LYS A 3 -13.31 7.99 -5.13
C LYS A 3 -12.34 7.36 -4.13
N LEU A 4 -11.07 7.66 -4.31
CA LEU A 4 -10.03 7.09 -3.47
C LEU A 4 -10.27 7.39 -2.00
N LYS A 5 -10.57 8.62 -1.65
CA LYS A 5 -10.73 9.00 -0.25
C LYS A 5 -11.95 8.34 0.37
N ASP A 6 -13.06 8.25 -0.36
CA ASP A 6 -14.25 7.59 0.14
C ASP A 6 -14.00 6.10 0.35
N THR A 7 -13.36 5.46 -0.63
CA THR A 7 -13.07 4.04 -0.56
C THR A 7 -12.10 3.74 0.56
N LEU A 8 -11.15 4.64 0.77
CA LEU A 8 -10.17 4.49 1.82
C LEU A 8 -10.85 4.50 3.19
N GLU A 9 -11.81 5.38 3.39
CA GLU A 9 -12.52 5.41 4.66
C GLU A 9 -13.37 4.16 4.87
N LEU A 10 -13.96 3.63 3.80
CA LEU A 10 -14.66 2.36 3.88
C LEU A 10 -13.73 1.23 4.30
N TYR A 11 -12.53 1.21 3.74
CA TYR A 11 -11.56 0.19 4.11
C TYR A 11 -11.14 0.32 5.58
N LEU A 12 -10.95 1.54 6.05
CA LEU A 12 -10.56 1.75 7.44
C LEU A 12 -11.67 1.31 8.40
N ASP A 13 -12.92 1.56 8.04
CA ASP A 13 -14.05 1.05 8.82
C ASP A 13 -14.07 -0.48 8.81
N TYR A 14 -13.80 -1.08 7.67
CA TYR A 14 -13.72 -2.53 7.55
C TYR A 14 -12.63 -3.08 8.47
N CYS A 15 -11.47 -2.43 8.49
CA CYS A 15 -10.37 -2.86 9.36
C CYS A 15 -10.74 -2.75 10.83
N GLU A 16 -11.44 -1.70 11.20
CA GLU A 16 -11.79 -1.46 12.59
C GLU A 16 -12.85 -2.44 13.07
N TRP A 17 -13.91 -2.63 12.28
CA TRP A 17 -15.09 -3.35 12.74
C TRP A 17 -15.11 -4.81 12.34
N GLN A 18 -14.60 -5.16 11.18
CA GLN A 18 -14.66 -6.53 10.71
C GLN A 18 -13.39 -7.30 10.99
N LYS A 19 -12.24 -6.70 10.74
CA LYS A 19 -10.97 -7.35 11.02
C LYS A 19 -10.53 -7.12 12.46
N ARG A 20 -11.09 -6.13 13.10
CA ARG A 20 -10.83 -5.83 14.49
C ARG A 20 -9.34 -5.69 14.79
N LEU A 21 -8.67 -4.94 13.94
CA LEU A 21 -7.26 -4.66 14.11
C LEU A 21 -7.05 -3.84 15.38
N ASP A 22 -5.91 -4.03 16.01
CA ASP A 22 -5.60 -3.25 17.21
C ASP A 22 -5.33 -1.80 16.84
N ASP A 23 -5.35 -0.93 17.85
CA ASP A 23 -5.27 0.50 17.63
C ASP A 23 -3.98 0.91 16.95
N LYS A 24 -2.86 0.28 17.30
CA LYS A 24 -1.59 0.63 16.68
C LYS A 24 -1.57 0.33 15.20
N THR A 25 -2.05 -0.86 14.84
CA THR A 25 -2.09 -1.26 13.44
C THR A 25 -3.05 -0.39 12.67
N LEU A 26 -4.22 -0.12 13.25
CA LEU A 26 -5.22 0.70 12.59
C LEU A 26 -4.71 2.12 12.36
N ASN A 27 -4.05 2.71 13.36
CA ASN A 27 -3.49 4.04 13.23
C ASN A 27 -2.39 4.10 12.17
N ALA A 28 -1.56 3.07 12.09
CA ALA A 28 -0.53 3.00 11.06
C ALA A 28 -1.17 2.97 9.67
N TYR A 29 -2.21 2.16 9.50
CA TYR A 29 -2.92 2.09 8.23
C TYR A 29 -3.54 3.44 7.87
N LYS A 30 -4.18 4.09 8.83
CA LYS A 30 -4.78 5.41 8.59
C LYS A 30 -3.74 6.41 8.11
N THR A 31 -2.62 6.47 8.82
CA THR A 31 -1.56 7.40 8.48
C THR A 31 -1.00 7.11 7.10
N ASP A 32 -0.64 5.85 6.86
CA ASP A 32 0.02 5.48 5.61
C ASP A 32 -0.91 5.69 4.41
N LEU A 33 -2.16 5.29 4.54
CA LEU A 33 -3.09 5.39 3.41
C LEU A 33 -3.51 6.82 3.14
N ARG A 34 -3.69 7.61 4.18
CA ARG A 34 -4.03 9.03 3.99
C ARG A 34 -2.88 9.80 3.38
N GLN A 35 -1.66 9.49 3.76
CA GLN A 35 -0.49 10.11 3.13
C GLN A 35 -0.40 9.76 1.66
N PHE A 36 -0.67 8.52 1.31
CA PHE A 36 -0.70 8.10 -0.07
C PHE A 36 -1.76 8.88 -0.85
N SER A 37 -2.97 8.93 -0.30
CA SER A 37 -4.08 9.64 -0.93
C SER A 37 -3.78 11.12 -1.12
N ASP A 38 -3.10 11.73 -0.17
CA ASP A 38 -2.77 13.15 -0.26
C ASP A 38 -1.66 13.42 -1.25
N TYR A 39 -0.76 12.46 -1.44
CA TYR A 39 0.37 12.65 -2.34
C TYR A 39 -0.04 12.58 -3.80
N ILE A 40 -0.85 11.59 -4.16
CA ILE A 40 -1.19 11.40 -5.57
C ILE A 40 -2.35 12.32 -5.95
N PRO A 41 -2.29 12.88 -7.17
CA PRO A 41 -3.36 13.80 -7.62
C PRO A 41 -4.55 13.07 -8.24
N ILE A 42 -4.70 11.79 -7.93
CA ILE A 42 -5.73 10.94 -8.52
C ILE A 42 -6.76 10.63 -7.45
N ASP A 43 -8.05 10.81 -7.79
CA ASP A 43 -9.12 10.56 -6.85
C ASP A 43 -9.95 9.32 -7.20
N ASP A 44 -9.71 8.74 -8.37
CA ASP A 44 -10.45 7.56 -8.84
C ASP A 44 -9.58 6.33 -8.66
N ILE A 45 -10.07 5.35 -7.89
CA ILE A 45 -9.28 4.16 -7.60
C ILE A 45 -8.96 3.36 -8.86
N THR A 46 -9.80 3.45 -9.89
CA THR A 46 -9.55 2.72 -11.13
C THR A 46 -8.47 3.36 -11.99
N SER A 47 -8.09 4.59 -11.67
CA SER A 47 -7.06 5.30 -12.41
C SER A 47 -5.67 5.13 -11.82
N ILE A 48 -5.55 4.42 -10.70
CA ILE A 48 -4.26 4.22 -10.05
C ILE A 48 -3.54 3.08 -10.77
N THR A 49 -2.42 3.41 -11.40
CA THR A 49 -1.63 2.46 -12.17
C THR A 49 -0.39 2.06 -11.41
N PRO A 50 0.32 1.01 -11.85
CA PRO A 50 1.60 0.67 -11.22
C PRO A 50 2.59 1.84 -11.22
N SER A 51 2.58 2.65 -12.27
CA SER A 51 3.47 3.82 -12.33
C SER A 51 3.21 4.82 -11.23
N VAL A 52 1.93 5.04 -10.90
CA VAL A 52 1.56 5.94 -9.83
C VAL A 52 2.12 5.45 -8.50
N ILE A 53 2.00 4.15 -8.26
CA ILE A 53 2.49 3.56 -7.02
C ILE A 53 4.01 3.62 -6.98
N GLU A 54 4.69 3.32 -8.09
CA GLU A 54 6.14 3.41 -8.14
C GLU A 54 6.63 4.81 -7.84
N ASP A 55 5.94 5.81 -8.38
CA ASP A 55 6.31 7.19 -8.14
C ASP A 55 6.18 7.54 -6.66
N TYR A 56 5.08 7.12 -6.04
CA TYR A 56 4.89 7.37 -4.62
C TYR A 56 5.97 6.67 -3.78
N LEU A 57 6.31 5.43 -4.15
CA LEU A 57 7.32 4.69 -3.39
C LEU A 57 8.70 5.31 -3.55
N ALA A 58 9.01 5.83 -4.74
CA ALA A 58 10.28 6.54 -4.92
C ALA A 58 10.35 7.76 -4.00
N HIS A 59 9.25 8.49 -3.90
CA HIS A 59 9.17 9.62 -2.99
C HIS A 59 9.35 9.16 -1.53
N ALA A 60 8.69 8.06 -1.17
CA ALA A 60 8.77 7.56 0.19
C ALA A 60 10.19 7.11 0.54
N HIS A 61 10.90 6.50 -0.39
CA HIS A 61 12.29 6.10 -0.15
C HIS A 61 13.19 7.29 0.13
N GLN A 62 12.88 8.44 -0.43
CA GLN A 62 13.65 9.65 -0.18
C GLN A 62 13.32 10.29 1.17
N SER A 63 12.10 10.13 1.62
CA SER A 63 11.60 10.83 2.80
C SER A 63 11.61 10.00 4.08
N TYR A 64 11.62 8.68 3.96
CA TYR A 64 11.47 7.79 5.10
C TYR A 64 12.53 6.72 5.11
N LYS A 65 12.75 6.15 6.30
CA LYS A 65 13.69 5.06 6.46
C LYS A 65 13.13 3.80 5.81
N PRO A 66 14.00 2.87 5.39
CA PRO A 66 13.54 1.64 4.72
C PRO A 66 12.49 0.87 5.51
N LYS A 67 12.62 0.81 6.82
CA LYS A 67 11.66 0.11 7.65
C LYS A 67 10.27 0.73 7.55
N THR A 68 10.22 2.06 7.54
CA THR A 68 8.96 2.78 7.40
C THR A 68 8.36 2.57 6.01
N VAL A 69 9.21 2.57 4.98
CA VAL A 69 8.74 2.33 3.61
C VAL A 69 8.14 0.94 3.49
N LYS A 70 8.76 -0.06 4.10
CA LYS A 70 8.21 -1.41 4.11
C LYS A 70 6.83 -1.45 4.73
N ARG A 71 6.65 -0.75 5.83
CA ARG A 71 5.34 -0.70 6.48
C ARG A 71 4.31 -0.05 5.57
N LYS A 72 4.69 1.04 4.90
CA LYS A 72 3.79 1.72 3.98
C LYS A 72 3.41 0.84 2.80
N ILE A 73 4.36 0.08 2.27
CA ILE A 73 4.09 -0.86 1.19
C ILE A 73 3.08 -1.91 1.66
N ALA A 74 3.26 -2.43 2.86
CA ALA A 74 2.34 -3.43 3.40
C ALA A 74 0.93 -2.84 3.54
N SER A 75 0.82 -1.61 4.01
CA SER A 75 -0.48 -0.94 4.14
C SER A 75 -1.16 -0.77 2.79
N LEU A 76 -0.40 -0.37 1.77
CA LEU A 76 -0.96 -0.20 0.43
C LEU A 76 -1.37 -1.52 -0.17
N LYS A 77 -0.56 -2.57 0.00
CA LYS A 77 -0.91 -3.89 -0.52
C LYS A 77 -2.20 -4.40 0.11
N ALA A 78 -2.35 -4.21 1.41
CA ALA A 78 -3.56 -4.65 2.09
C ALA A 78 -4.79 -3.90 1.56
N PHE A 79 -4.65 -2.61 1.33
CA PHE A 79 -5.74 -1.80 0.80
C PHE A 79 -6.14 -2.25 -0.60
N PHE A 80 -5.17 -2.43 -1.50
CA PHE A 80 -5.47 -2.84 -2.87
C PHE A 80 -5.99 -4.27 -2.93
N HIS A 81 -5.55 -5.12 -2.03
CA HIS A 81 -6.11 -6.47 -1.93
C HIS A 81 -7.60 -6.40 -1.55
N TYR A 82 -7.94 -5.50 -0.64
CA TYR A 82 -9.34 -5.28 -0.26
C TYR A 82 -10.16 -4.80 -1.45
N LEU A 83 -9.61 -3.87 -2.24
CA LEU A 83 -10.31 -3.37 -3.43
C LEU A 83 -10.58 -4.49 -4.42
N GLU A 84 -9.61 -5.36 -4.60
CA GLU A 84 -9.76 -6.52 -5.48
C GLU A 84 -10.80 -7.49 -4.94
N TYR A 85 -10.73 -7.75 -3.65
CA TYR A 85 -11.68 -8.64 -2.99
C TYR A 85 -13.13 -8.15 -3.11
N LYS A 86 -13.31 -6.85 -3.04
CA LYS A 86 -14.64 -6.25 -3.14
C LYS A 86 -15.06 -5.96 -4.59
N ASP A 87 -14.24 -6.36 -5.54
CA ASP A 87 -14.51 -6.13 -6.97
C ASP A 87 -14.65 -4.65 -7.32
N LEU A 88 -13.97 -3.80 -6.56
CA LEU A 88 -13.96 -2.37 -6.84
C LEU A 88 -12.95 -2.01 -7.91
N ILE A 89 -11.96 -2.88 -8.13
CA ILE A 89 -11.01 -2.75 -9.24
C ILE A 89 -10.94 -4.09 -9.96
N VAL A 90 -10.67 -4.01 -11.27
CA VAL A 90 -10.55 -5.21 -12.09
C VAL A 90 -9.16 -5.79 -11.97
N THR A 91 -8.16 -4.94 -11.98
CA THR A 91 -6.77 -5.36 -11.93
C THR A 91 -6.07 -4.67 -10.77
N ASN A 92 -5.41 -5.46 -9.95
CA ASN A 92 -4.64 -4.93 -8.83
C ASN A 92 -3.30 -4.43 -9.37
N PRO A 93 -3.00 -3.11 -9.23
CA PRO A 93 -1.74 -2.59 -9.77
C PRO A 93 -0.50 -3.22 -9.16
N PHE A 94 -0.59 -3.76 -7.97
CA PHE A 94 0.56 -4.44 -7.36
C PHE A 94 0.92 -5.73 -8.07
N ASN A 95 0.00 -6.32 -8.83
CA ASN A 95 0.30 -7.56 -9.55
C ASN A 95 1.37 -7.35 -10.61
N LYS A 96 1.44 -6.17 -11.21
CA LYS A 96 2.43 -5.88 -12.23
C LYS A 96 3.61 -5.09 -11.71
N LEU A 97 3.56 -4.70 -10.45
CA LEU A 97 4.58 -3.87 -9.86
C LEU A 97 5.74 -4.75 -9.44
N GLN A 98 6.91 -4.47 -9.97
CA GLN A 98 8.12 -5.13 -9.51
C GLN A 98 8.73 -4.26 -8.44
N LEU A 99 8.54 -4.67 -7.22
CA LEU A 99 9.08 -3.94 -6.10
C LEU A 99 10.55 -4.22 -6.00
N LYS A 100 11.33 -3.40 -6.65
CA LYS A 100 12.77 -3.50 -6.53
C LYS A 100 13.20 -2.86 -5.26
N PHE A 101 12.50 -3.19 -4.24
CA PHE A 101 12.83 -2.71 -2.94
C PHE A 101 14.11 -3.37 -2.53
N ARG A 102 15.15 -2.59 -2.41
CA ARG A 102 16.43 -3.16 -2.15
C ARG A 102 16.72 -3.16 -0.71
N GLU A 103 16.51 -4.31 -0.16
CA GLU A 103 17.14 -4.51 1.10
C GLU A 103 18.45 -5.09 0.81
N PRO A 104 19.46 -4.60 1.43
CA PRO A 104 20.77 -5.12 1.20
C PRO A 104 20.86 -6.54 1.55
N VAL A 105 20.11 -7.16 1.79
CA VAL A 105 20.27 -8.47 2.08
C VAL A 105 20.21 -9.46 1.18
N VAL A 106 20.11 -9.66 1.21
CA VAL A 106 19.94 -10.40 0.88
C VAL A 106 20.12 -11.39 0.91
N LEU A 107 20.12 -11.78 0.95
CA LEU A 107 20.23 -12.63 0.85
C LEU A 107 20.54 -13.32 0.88
N PRO A 108 20.67 -13.71 0.81
CA PRO A 108 20.85 -14.53 0.77
C PRO A 108 21.11 -15.12 0.88
N LYS A 109 21.17 -15.23 1.26
CA LYS A 109 21.35 -15.80 1.41
C LYS A 109 21.40 -16.49 1.43
N THR A 110 21.35 -16.74 1.51
CA THR A 110 21.33 -17.46 1.49
C THR A 110 21.49 -18.12 1.36
N ILE A 111 21.60 -18.35 1.46
CA ILE A 111 21.72 -19.05 1.31
C ILE A 111 22.22 -19.63 1.12
N PRO A 112 22.52 -19.99 1.22
CA PRO A 112 23.01 -20.66 1.09
C PRO A 112 23.39 -21.29 0.98
N LEU A 113 23.53 -21.69 1.23
CA LEU A 113 23.83 -22.33 1.06
C LEU A 113 24.24 -22.88 1.07
N HIS A 114 24.34 -23.17 1.27
CA HIS A 114 24.67 -23.67 1.21
C HIS A 114 24.78 -24.02 1.22
#